data_3b78a84be12344337896e931d957eb26
#
_entry.id   3b78a84be12344337896e931d957eb26
#
_cell.length_a   1.000
_cell.length_b   1.000
_cell.length_c   1.000
_cell.angle_alpha   90.00
_cell.angle_beta   90.00
_cell.angle_gamma   90.00
#
_symmetry.space_group_name_H-M   'P 1'
#
loop_
_entity.id
_entity.type
_entity.pdbx_description
1 polymer ?
#
loop_
_entity_poly.entity_id
_entity_poly.type
_entity_poly.pdbx_seq_one_letter_code
_entity_poly.pdbx_strand_id
1 'polypeptide(L)'
;MSGSLKKILAVLTALALAVGVAACGGSDSDADSSGDGSGGSLTLVAYSTPQEAYEEIIPAFNATPEGEDVSFEQSYGASGDQRNAIIAGLDADIAALSLEPDVTALVDEGIVASDWNQDKYDGFVTNSVVVFAVRKGNPKNVQDWDDLITGDVEVITPNPFTSGGARWNVMAAYGSQIVQGKSDEEALEFVKQMFENTPVQDASARDSLQTFVGGKGDVLISYENEAIAAQQAGEDIDYVIPDQTILIENPVAVTEDADPKAQAFRDFLFTEEAQRIYQEKGYRPILKQLHDEANFPTPPGLFEIGKFGGWDKVSSEFFDPENGKVATIEEELGVATSD
;
A
#
# COMPACT_ATOMS: atom_id res chain seq x y z
N MET A 1 -31.62 -46.27 33.39
CA MET A 1 -31.49 -47.44 32.50
C MET A 1 -30.43 -47.05 31.49
N SER A 2 -29.23 -47.49 31.76
CA SER A 2 -28.52 -48.60 31.12
C SER A 2 -28.13 -48.23 29.68
N GLY A 3 -26.95 -47.97 29.34
CA GLY A 3 -25.61 -48.59 29.34
C GLY A 3 -25.14 -48.44 27.90
N SER A 4 -23.97 -48.37 27.51
CA SER A 4 -22.76 -49.12 27.81
C SER A 4 -21.55 -48.51 27.09
N LEU A 5 -20.51 -48.44 27.83
CA LEU A 5 -19.12 -48.29 27.50
C LEU A 5 -18.64 -49.40 26.55
N LYS A 6 -17.85 -49.11 25.53
CA LYS A 6 -16.78 -50.03 25.02
C LYS A 6 -15.54 -49.29 24.54
N LYS A 7 -14.46 -49.51 25.26
CA LYS A 7 -13.04 -49.30 24.92
C LYS A 7 -12.57 -50.36 23.94
N ILE A 8 -11.64 -50.03 23.06
CA ILE A 8 -10.61 -50.93 22.48
C ILE A 8 -9.58 -49.97 21.90
N LEU A 9 -8.41 -49.87 22.43
CA LEU A 9 -7.18 -50.61 22.63
C LEU A 9 -6.17 -50.32 21.49
N ALA A 10 -5.03 -49.79 21.91
CA ALA A 10 -3.83 -49.48 21.14
C ALA A 10 -3.16 -50.72 20.54
N VAL A 11 -2.48 -50.57 19.40
CA VAL A 11 -1.37 -51.44 19.00
C VAL A 11 -0.20 -50.56 18.54
N LEU A 12 0.84 -50.53 19.35
CA LEU A 12 2.22 -50.19 19.01
C LEU A 12 2.84 -51.35 18.20
N THR A 13 3.55 -51.00 17.10
CA THR A 13 4.59 -51.88 16.56
C THR A 13 5.78 -51.04 16.15
N ALA A 14 6.85 -51.15 16.97
CA ALA A 14 8.20 -50.73 16.64
C ALA A 14 8.88 -51.81 15.82
N LEU A 15 9.65 -51.48 14.81
CA LEU A 15 10.70 -52.34 14.29
C LEU A 15 11.93 -51.52 13.92
N ALA A 16 13.05 -51.96 14.45
CA ALA A 16 14.35 -51.32 14.47
C ALA A 16 15.28 -51.75 13.33
N LEU A 17 16.24 -50.89 13.04
CA LEU A 17 17.61 -51.04 12.54
C LEU A 17 17.96 -52.09 11.46
N ALA A 18 18.63 -51.56 10.40
CA ALA A 18 19.84 -52.19 9.88
C ALA A 18 20.79 -51.11 9.33
N VAL A 19 21.96 -51.03 9.98
CA VAL A 19 23.17 -50.30 9.58
C VAL A 19 23.85 -51.05 8.45
N GLY A 20 24.25 -50.37 7.39
CA GLY A 20 25.11 -50.89 6.34
C GLY A 20 26.14 -49.84 5.93
N VAL A 21 27.33 -49.91 6.54
CA VAL A 21 28.53 -49.20 6.09
C VAL A 21 29.18 -49.98 4.98
N ALA A 22 29.40 -49.40 3.82
CA ALA A 22 30.38 -49.85 2.86
C ALA A 22 31.11 -48.64 2.29
N ALA A 23 32.39 -48.54 2.61
CA ALA A 23 33.34 -47.57 2.07
C ALA A 23 33.99 -48.10 0.80
N CYS A 24 34.54 -47.14 0.05
CA CYS A 24 35.59 -47.22 -0.98
C CYS A 24 35.19 -47.13 -2.44
N GLY A 25 35.78 -46.16 -3.08
CA GLY A 25 36.14 -46.17 -4.49
C GLY A 25 36.00 -44.80 -5.16
N GLY A 26 37.13 -44.02 -5.19
CA GLY A 26 37.19 -42.76 -5.92
C GLY A 26 37.07 -42.95 -7.44
N SER A 27 36.52 -41.97 -8.08
CA SER A 27 36.80 -41.58 -9.45
C SER A 27 36.41 -40.12 -9.59
N ASP A 28 37.41 -39.32 -9.83
CA ASP A 28 37.28 -37.95 -10.30
C ASP A 28 36.41 -37.98 -11.55
N SER A 29 35.31 -37.32 -11.48
CA SER A 29 34.56 -36.87 -12.62
C SER A 29 34.26 -35.39 -12.35
N ASP A 30 35.07 -34.53 -12.93
CA ASP A 30 34.73 -33.12 -13.12
C ASP A 30 33.39 -33.06 -13.84
N ALA A 31 32.32 -32.94 -13.06
CA ALA A 31 31.06 -32.46 -13.55
C ALA A 31 31.13 -30.94 -13.41
N ASP A 32 31.62 -30.35 -14.48
CA ASP A 32 31.42 -28.95 -14.80
C ASP A 32 29.91 -28.68 -14.86
N SER A 33 29.33 -28.35 -13.71
CA SER A 33 27.98 -27.79 -13.64
C SER A 33 28.10 -26.28 -13.71
N SER A 34 28.63 -25.78 -14.84
CA SER A 34 28.39 -24.45 -15.31
C SER A 34 26.98 -24.35 -15.86
N GLY A 35 26.01 -24.46 -14.99
CA GLY A 35 24.68 -23.91 -15.17
C GLY A 35 24.69 -22.55 -14.50
N ASP A 36 25.29 -21.58 -15.19
CA ASP A 36 25.09 -20.16 -14.89
C ASP A 36 23.64 -19.82 -15.27
N GLY A 37 22.71 -20.23 -14.42
CA GLY A 37 21.38 -19.70 -14.39
C GLY A 37 21.46 -18.38 -13.66
N SER A 38 21.70 -17.28 -14.37
CA SER A 38 21.74 -15.92 -13.86
C SER A 38 20.34 -15.40 -13.47
N GLY A 39 19.41 -16.29 -13.14
CA GLY A 39 18.11 -15.94 -12.60
C GLY A 39 18.23 -15.48 -11.17
N GLY A 40 17.99 -14.19 -10.90
CA GLY A 40 17.84 -13.67 -9.55
C GLY A 40 16.46 -14.00 -8.97
N SER A 41 16.33 -14.00 -7.64
CA SER A 41 15.03 -13.97 -6.97
C SER A 41 14.90 -12.63 -6.27
N LEU A 42 13.87 -11.86 -6.57
CA LEU A 42 13.60 -10.57 -5.95
C LEU A 42 12.39 -10.68 -5.02
N THR A 43 12.50 -10.06 -3.85
CA THR A 43 11.38 -9.92 -2.91
C THR A 43 10.83 -8.49 -2.99
N LEU A 44 9.60 -8.39 -3.49
CA LEU A 44 8.84 -7.15 -3.54
C LEU A 44 7.93 -7.06 -2.31
N VAL A 45 8.19 -6.09 -1.44
CA VAL A 45 7.34 -5.78 -0.29
C VAL A 45 6.61 -4.47 -0.59
N ALA A 46 5.29 -4.52 -0.71
CA ALA A 46 4.50 -3.42 -1.20
C ALA A 46 3.26 -3.13 -0.35
N TYR A 47 2.80 -1.87 -0.37
CA TYR A 47 1.46 -1.57 0.12
C TYR A 47 0.39 -2.25 -0.75
N SER A 48 -0.86 -2.32 -0.26
CA SER A 48 -1.85 -3.25 -0.82
C SER A 48 -2.37 -2.88 -2.21
N THR A 49 -2.41 -1.58 -2.56
CA THR A 49 -3.18 -1.14 -3.73
C THR A 49 -2.51 -1.39 -5.10
N PRO A 50 -1.17 -1.47 -5.27
CA PRO A 50 -0.57 -1.69 -6.57
C PRO A 50 -0.46 -3.17 -7.00
N GLN A 51 -1.03 -4.10 -6.26
CA GLN A 51 -0.92 -5.53 -6.54
C GLN A 51 -1.27 -5.84 -8.00
N GLU A 52 -2.42 -5.40 -8.49
CA GLU A 52 -2.89 -5.66 -9.84
C GLU A 52 -1.99 -5.02 -10.93
N ALA A 53 -1.30 -3.93 -10.59
CA ALA A 53 -0.32 -3.34 -11.50
C ALA A 53 0.96 -4.19 -11.55
N TYR A 54 1.46 -4.65 -10.40
CA TYR A 54 2.65 -5.50 -10.36
C TYR A 54 2.42 -6.88 -10.99
N GLU A 55 1.22 -7.43 -10.93
CA GLU A 55 0.85 -8.66 -11.64
C GLU A 55 1.05 -8.57 -13.17
N GLU A 56 1.01 -7.37 -13.74
CA GLU A 56 1.28 -7.11 -15.15
C GLU A 56 2.69 -6.55 -15.40
N ILE A 57 3.22 -5.73 -14.51
CA ILE A 57 4.55 -5.13 -14.61
C ILE A 57 5.65 -6.19 -14.50
N ILE A 58 5.54 -7.15 -13.58
CA ILE A 58 6.54 -8.20 -13.39
C ILE A 58 6.71 -9.06 -14.66
N PRO A 59 5.66 -9.59 -15.29
CA PRO A 59 5.78 -10.27 -16.60
C PRO A 59 6.37 -9.38 -17.70
N ALA A 60 6.04 -8.09 -17.73
CA ALA A 60 6.59 -7.16 -18.71
C ALA A 60 8.11 -6.95 -18.49
N PHE A 61 8.54 -6.78 -17.23
CA PHE A 61 9.96 -6.73 -16.88
C PHE A 61 10.68 -8.03 -17.26
N ASN A 62 10.10 -9.20 -16.96
CA ASN A 62 10.69 -10.50 -17.31
C ASN A 62 10.82 -10.73 -18.81
N ALA A 63 10.12 -9.97 -19.65
CA ALA A 63 10.28 -10.00 -21.09
C ALA A 63 11.47 -9.16 -21.57
N THR A 64 12.12 -8.38 -20.70
CA THR A 64 13.33 -7.61 -21.01
C THR A 64 14.59 -8.45 -20.79
N PRO A 65 15.74 -8.08 -21.41
CA PRO A 65 17.01 -8.77 -21.15
C PRO A 65 17.47 -8.71 -19.69
N GLU A 66 17.13 -7.62 -18.98
CA GLU A 66 17.49 -7.39 -17.56
C GLU A 66 16.65 -8.26 -16.62
N GLY A 67 15.40 -8.55 -17.02
CA GLY A 67 14.44 -9.31 -16.23
C GLY A 67 14.34 -10.79 -16.62
N GLU A 68 15.06 -11.25 -17.67
CA GLU A 68 15.04 -12.64 -18.09
C GLU A 68 15.47 -13.56 -16.92
N ASP A 69 14.67 -14.60 -16.67
CA ASP A 69 14.86 -15.59 -15.58
C ASP A 69 14.78 -15.01 -14.14
N VAL A 70 14.31 -13.78 -13.93
CA VAL A 70 14.07 -13.24 -12.58
C VAL A 70 12.74 -13.76 -12.03
N SER A 71 12.77 -14.35 -10.85
CA SER A 71 11.57 -14.71 -10.10
C SER A 71 11.24 -13.65 -9.06
N PHE A 72 9.97 -13.58 -8.66
CA PHE A 72 9.51 -12.63 -7.64
C PHE A 72 8.76 -13.34 -6.53
N GLU A 73 9.18 -13.07 -5.28
CA GLU A 73 8.34 -13.24 -4.11
C GLU A 73 7.67 -11.90 -3.79
N GLN A 74 6.39 -11.93 -3.42
CA GLN A 74 5.61 -10.71 -3.26
C GLN A 74 4.87 -10.72 -1.92
N SER A 75 4.92 -9.60 -1.19
CA SER A 75 4.17 -9.36 0.03
C SER A 75 3.38 -8.06 -0.10
N TYR A 76 2.08 -8.12 0.19
CA TYR A 76 1.18 -6.96 0.13
C TYR A 76 0.41 -6.78 1.43
N GLY A 77 0.32 -5.55 1.92
CA GLY A 77 -0.36 -5.24 3.17
C GLY A 77 -0.53 -3.76 3.42
N ALA A 78 -0.86 -3.39 4.64
CA ALA A 78 -0.83 -1.99 5.05
C ALA A 78 0.61 -1.45 4.98
N SER A 79 0.80 -0.22 4.50
CA SER A 79 2.15 0.32 4.25
C SER A 79 3.00 0.38 5.51
N GLY A 80 2.42 0.79 6.64
CA GLY A 80 3.11 0.81 7.93
C GLY A 80 3.49 -0.59 8.41
N ASP A 81 2.59 -1.58 8.23
CA ASP A 81 2.87 -2.97 8.60
C ASP A 81 4.00 -3.57 7.75
N GLN A 82 4.00 -3.30 6.43
CA GLN A 82 5.07 -3.73 5.53
C GLN A 82 6.42 -3.11 5.92
N ARG A 83 6.45 -1.79 6.21
CA ARG A 83 7.64 -1.12 6.74
C ARG A 83 8.13 -1.78 8.03
N ASN A 84 7.23 -2.02 9.00
CA ASN A 84 7.56 -2.64 10.27
C ASN A 84 8.08 -4.07 10.08
N ALA A 85 7.49 -4.83 9.16
CA ALA A 85 7.96 -6.17 8.83
C ALA A 85 9.37 -6.18 8.24
N ILE A 86 9.70 -5.24 7.36
CA ILE A 86 11.06 -5.06 6.82
C ILE A 86 12.04 -4.72 7.96
N ILE A 87 11.69 -3.76 8.83
CA ILE A 87 12.51 -3.39 10.00
C ILE A 87 12.71 -4.60 10.94
N ALA A 88 11.70 -5.44 11.08
CA ALA A 88 11.78 -6.67 11.89
C ALA A 88 12.54 -7.82 11.21
N GLY A 89 13.05 -7.64 9.99
CA GLY A 89 13.89 -8.59 9.27
C GLY A 89 13.16 -9.40 8.20
N LEU A 90 11.99 -8.97 7.72
CA LEU A 90 11.43 -9.51 6.48
C LEU A 90 12.39 -9.15 5.34
N ASP A 91 12.84 -10.18 4.62
CA ASP A 91 13.68 -10.01 3.44
C ASP A 91 12.94 -9.20 2.37
N ALA A 92 13.58 -8.14 1.86
CA ALA A 92 13.01 -7.25 0.87
C ALA A 92 14.12 -6.65 0.00
N ASP A 93 14.06 -6.90 -1.30
CA ASP A 93 14.90 -6.22 -2.28
C ASP A 93 14.31 -4.86 -2.68
N ILE A 94 12.97 -4.80 -2.73
CA ILE A 94 12.22 -3.64 -3.19
C ILE A 94 11.13 -3.32 -2.18
N ALA A 95 11.15 -2.11 -1.65
CA ALA A 95 10.11 -1.54 -0.81
C ALA A 95 9.28 -0.53 -1.63
N ALA A 96 8.06 -0.91 -1.98
CA ALA A 96 7.10 -0.06 -2.67
C ALA A 96 5.99 0.35 -1.68
N LEU A 97 6.14 1.52 -1.09
CA LEU A 97 5.31 1.95 0.04
C LEU A 97 4.36 3.09 -0.34
N SER A 98 3.38 3.35 0.50
CA SER A 98 2.37 4.37 0.23
C SER A 98 2.85 5.80 0.51
N LEU A 99 3.84 5.94 1.40
CA LEU A 99 4.31 7.22 1.94
C LEU A 99 5.82 7.32 1.94
N GLU A 100 6.34 8.52 1.70
CA GLU A 100 7.74 8.85 1.93
C GLU A 100 8.21 8.55 3.38
N PRO A 101 7.48 8.87 4.46
CA PRO A 101 7.88 8.52 5.83
C PRO A 101 8.12 7.04 6.08
N ASP A 102 7.41 6.16 5.38
CA ASP A 102 7.65 4.73 5.53
C ASP A 102 8.99 4.31 4.93
N VAL A 103 9.43 4.95 3.84
CA VAL A 103 10.78 4.76 3.29
C VAL A 103 11.84 5.45 4.17
N THR A 104 11.56 6.66 4.69
CA THR A 104 12.45 7.38 5.61
C THR A 104 12.76 6.54 6.85
N ALA A 105 11.78 5.84 7.41
CA ALA A 105 12.02 4.93 8.52
C ALA A 105 12.97 3.77 8.16
N LEU A 106 12.94 3.27 6.94
CA LEU A 106 13.90 2.27 6.45
C LEU A 106 15.31 2.88 6.27
N VAL A 107 15.39 4.16 5.89
CA VAL A 107 16.68 4.89 5.83
C VAL A 107 17.26 5.08 7.22
N ASP A 108 16.45 5.43 8.21
CA ASP A 108 16.90 5.63 9.59
C ASP A 108 17.44 4.33 10.21
N GLU A 109 16.93 3.17 9.80
CA GLU A 109 17.43 1.84 10.18
C GLU A 109 18.60 1.36 9.30
N GLY A 110 19.03 2.14 8.30
CA GLY A 110 20.12 1.78 7.39
C GLY A 110 19.78 0.66 6.42
N ILE A 111 18.50 0.39 6.18
CA ILE A 111 18.01 -0.64 5.25
C ILE A 111 17.93 -0.08 3.82
N VAL A 112 17.65 1.20 3.67
CA VAL A 112 17.58 1.92 2.40
C VAL A 112 18.60 3.06 2.42
N ALA A 113 19.25 3.30 1.30
CA ALA A 113 20.24 4.39 1.16
C ALA A 113 19.58 5.76 1.31
N SER A 114 20.30 6.71 1.93
CA SER A 114 19.77 8.07 2.18
C SER A 114 19.56 8.90 0.90
N ASP A 115 20.08 8.43 -0.23
CA ASP A 115 19.94 9.07 -1.55
C ASP A 115 18.93 8.34 -2.46
N TRP A 116 18.09 7.48 -1.90
CA TRP A 116 17.08 6.69 -2.63
C TRP A 116 16.17 7.53 -3.54
N ASN A 117 15.93 8.78 -3.20
CA ASN A 117 15.06 9.72 -3.88
C ASN A 117 15.79 10.79 -4.71
N GLN A 118 17.10 10.61 -4.98
CA GLN A 118 17.89 11.59 -5.77
C GLN A 118 17.81 11.36 -7.28
N ASP A 119 16.74 10.79 -7.76
CA ASP A 119 16.45 10.68 -9.18
C ASP A 119 15.57 11.85 -9.69
N LYS A 120 15.26 11.84 -10.97
CA LYS A 120 14.45 12.88 -11.63
C LYS A 120 13.02 13.00 -11.08
N TYR A 121 12.54 11.97 -10.39
CA TYR A 121 11.17 11.84 -9.92
C TYR A 121 11.09 11.75 -8.39
N ASP A 122 12.17 12.13 -7.70
CA ASP A 122 12.25 12.12 -6.23
C ASP A 122 11.87 10.77 -5.59
N GLY A 123 12.15 9.65 -6.32
CA GLY A 123 11.82 8.30 -5.88
C GLY A 123 10.34 7.91 -6.02
N PHE A 124 9.48 8.79 -6.50
CA PHE A 124 8.06 8.51 -6.68
C PHE A 124 7.79 7.84 -8.02
N VAL A 125 7.08 6.72 -8.00
CA VAL A 125 6.83 5.89 -9.19
C VAL A 125 5.44 6.09 -9.78
N THR A 126 4.46 6.49 -8.98
CA THR A 126 3.09 6.76 -9.40
C THR A 126 2.48 7.90 -8.61
N ASN A 127 1.48 8.54 -9.21
CA ASN A 127 0.63 9.50 -8.56
C ASN A 127 -0.84 9.02 -8.54
N SER A 128 -1.60 9.54 -7.60
CA SER A 128 -3.06 9.39 -7.51
C SER A 128 -3.66 10.63 -6.85
N VAL A 129 -4.95 10.62 -6.58
CA VAL A 129 -5.62 11.62 -5.74
C VAL A 129 -6.60 10.92 -4.81
N VAL A 130 -6.91 11.55 -3.69
CA VAL A 130 -7.97 11.07 -2.79
C VAL A 130 -9.33 11.35 -3.42
N VAL A 131 -10.18 10.34 -3.43
CA VAL A 131 -11.55 10.37 -3.97
C VAL A 131 -12.55 9.76 -2.99
N PHE A 132 -13.83 9.95 -3.27
CA PHE A 132 -14.93 9.27 -2.60
C PHE A 132 -15.48 8.17 -3.51
N ALA A 133 -15.20 6.90 -3.21
CA ALA A 133 -15.96 5.81 -3.80
C ALA A 133 -17.33 5.77 -3.15
N VAL A 134 -18.37 5.74 -3.97
CA VAL A 134 -19.77 5.82 -3.54
C VAL A 134 -20.58 4.65 -4.11
N ARG A 135 -21.68 4.34 -3.48
CA ARG A 135 -22.62 3.35 -4.03
C ARG A 135 -23.09 3.76 -5.41
N LYS A 136 -23.37 2.79 -6.28
CA LYS A 136 -23.83 3.03 -7.64
C LYS A 136 -24.99 4.02 -7.71
N GLY A 137 -24.84 5.04 -8.55
CA GLY A 137 -25.82 6.13 -8.68
C GLY A 137 -25.77 7.16 -7.56
N ASN A 138 -24.80 7.06 -6.64
CA ASN A 138 -24.58 8.02 -5.54
C ASN A 138 -25.86 8.39 -4.77
N PRO A 139 -26.55 7.44 -4.12
CA PRO A 139 -27.86 7.66 -3.51
C PRO A 139 -27.87 8.68 -2.37
N LYS A 140 -26.70 8.93 -1.74
CA LYS A 140 -26.51 9.96 -0.70
C LYS A 140 -26.15 11.33 -1.29
N ASN A 141 -25.97 11.42 -2.61
CA ASN A 141 -25.60 12.64 -3.33
C ASN A 141 -24.33 13.30 -2.73
N VAL A 142 -23.34 12.50 -2.35
CA VAL A 142 -22.04 12.99 -1.87
C VAL A 142 -21.26 13.60 -3.02
N GLN A 143 -20.89 14.87 -2.89
CA GLN A 143 -20.17 15.62 -3.91
C GLN A 143 -18.87 16.25 -3.36
N ASP A 144 -18.86 16.62 -2.09
CA ASP A 144 -17.74 17.31 -1.46
C ASP A 144 -17.57 16.82 0.00
N TRP A 145 -16.49 17.28 0.62
CA TRP A 145 -16.09 16.91 1.99
C TRP A 145 -17.17 17.19 3.01
N ASP A 146 -17.85 18.33 2.93
CA ASP A 146 -18.90 18.70 3.89
C ASP A 146 -20.08 17.72 3.92
N ASP A 147 -20.29 16.94 2.85
CA ASP A 147 -21.33 15.90 2.81
C ASP A 147 -20.99 14.72 3.72
N LEU A 148 -19.69 14.48 4.02
CA LEU A 148 -19.22 13.36 4.87
C LEU A 148 -19.53 13.53 6.36
N ILE A 149 -19.76 14.77 6.81
CA ILE A 149 -20.07 15.08 8.20
C ILE A 149 -21.58 15.23 8.45
N THR A 150 -22.40 14.97 7.45
CA THR A 150 -23.85 14.89 7.64
C THR A 150 -24.19 13.59 8.38
N GLY A 151 -25.04 13.65 9.41
CA GLY A 151 -25.26 12.55 10.36
C GLY A 151 -25.95 11.30 9.80
N ASP A 152 -26.22 11.23 8.50
CA ASP A 152 -26.83 10.09 7.79
C ASP A 152 -25.90 9.47 6.74
N VAL A 153 -24.61 9.85 6.71
CA VAL A 153 -23.58 9.30 5.83
C VAL A 153 -22.60 8.48 6.67
N GLU A 154 -22.50 7.19 6.40
CA GLU A 154 -21.47 6.33 6.99
C GLU A 154 -20.22 6.33 6.10
N VAL A 155 -19.09 6.75 6.67
CA VAL A 155 -17.78 6.82 6.00
C VAL A 155 -16.97 5.58 6.32
N ILE A 156 -16.29 5.02 5.33
CA ILE A 156 -15.25 3.99 5.50
C ILE A 156 -13.90 4.62 5.13
N THR A 157 -12.92 4.39 5.96
CA THR A 157 -11.50 4.75 5.70
C THR A 157 -10.62 3.85 6.55
N PRO A 158 -9.39 3.49 6.11
CA PRO A 158 -8.51 2.69 6.95
C PRO A 158 -7.95 3.49 8.13
N ASN A 159 -7.35 2.78 9.10
CA ASN A 159 -6.71 3.39 10.26
C ASN A 159 -5.40 4.10 9.86
N PRO A 160 -5.18 5.38 10.21
CA PRO A 160 -3.98 6.15 9.84
C PRO A 160 -2.70 5.72 10.59
N PHE A 161 -2.81 4.86 11.58
CA PHE A 161 -1.66 4.34 12.32
C PHE A 161 -1.11 3.03 11.75
N THR A 162 -1.88 2.33 10.90
CA THR A 162 -1.44 1.16 10.14
C THR A 162 -1.30 1.45 8.66
N SER A 163 -2.25 2.19 8.08
CA SER A 163 -2.36 2.46 6.65
C SER A 163 -1.77 3.83 6.26
N GLY A 164 -0.76 3.81 5.39
CA GLY A 164 -0.29 5.04 4.73
C GLY A 164 -1.38 5.71 3.88
N GLY A 165 -2.25 4.91 3.24
CA GLY A 165 -3.40 5.44 2.51
C GLY A 165 -4.35 6.25 3.37
N ALA A 166 -4.55 5.83 4.62
CA ALA A 166 -5.38 6.59 5.56
C ALA A 166 -4.76 7.95 5.94
N ARG A 167 -3.43 8.05 6.02
CA ARG A 167 -2.76 9.33 6.26
C ARG A 167 -3.01 10.31 5.11
N TRP A 168 -2.97 9.84 3.88
CA TRP A 168 -3.38 10.65 2.72
C TRP A 168 -4.84 11.08 2.83
N ASN A 169 -5.75 10.18 3.22
CA ASN A 169 -7.18 10.50 3.38
C ASN A 169 -7.41 11.57 4.45
N VAL A 170 -6.74 11.46 5.60
CA VAL A 170 -6.80 12.46 6.68
C VAL A 170 -6.26 13.80 6.22
N MET A 171 -5.10 13.81 5.55
CA MET A 171 -4.50 15.05 5.05
C MET A 171 -5.33 15.68 3.92
N ALA A 172 -6.03 14.88 3.13
CA ALA A 172 -7.01 15.38 2.16
C ALA A 172 -8.20 16.05 2.84
N ALA A 173 -8.76 15.41 3.88
CA ALA A 173 -9.87 15.95 4.67
C ALA A 173 -9.48 17.27 5.37
N TYR A 174 -8.41 17.25 6.15
CA TYR A 174 -7.87 18.43 6.83
C TYR A 174 -7.52 19.54 5.83
N GLY A 175 -6.75 19.19 4.80
CA GLY A 175 -6.27 20.12 3.80
C GLY A 175 -7.39 20.77 2.98
N SER A 176 -8.48 20.04 2.73
CA SER A 176 -9.65 20.60 2.04
C SER A 176 -10.24 21.80 2.81
N GLN A 177 -10.28 21.73 4.13
CA GLN A 177 -10.78 22.80 4.98
C GLN A 177 -9.81 23.98 5.02
N ILE A 178 -8.51 23.71 5.11
CA ILE A 178 -7.46 24.76 5.12
C ILE A 178 -7.44 25.54 3.79
N VAL A 179 -7.56 24.88 2.64
CA VAL A 179 -7.54 25.56 1.34
C VAL A 179 -8.82 26.40 1.11
N GLN A 180 -9.90 26.08 1.80
CA GLN A 180 -11.13 26.87 1.83
C GLN A 180 -11.06 28.05 2.83
N GLY A 181 -9.94 28.19 3.56
CA GLY A 181 -9.71 29.34 4.45
C GLY A 181 -10.18 29.12 5.89
N LYS A 182 -10.49 27.89 6.29
CA LYS A 182 -10.78 27.53 7.69
C LYS A 182 -9.50 27.60 8.55
N SER A 183 -9.67 27.79 9.84
CA SER A 183 -8.58 27.70 10.81
C SER A 183 -8.12 26.24 11.04
N ASP A 184 -6.95 26.06 11.66
CA ASP A 184 -6.45 24.75 12.07
C ASP A 184 -7.46 24.02 12.98
N GLU A 185 -8.04 24.73 13.93
CA GLU A 185 -9.03 24.18 14.86
C GLU A 185 -10.31 23.72 14.15
N GLU A 186 -10.81 24.53 13.21
CA GLU A 186 -11.99 24.15 12.41
C GLU A 186 -11.70 22.95 11.49
N ALA A 187 -10.50 22.86 10.94
CA ALA A 187 -10.12 21.74 10.09
C ALA A 187 -9.94 20.43 10.89
N LEU A 188 -9.39 20.51 12.11
CA LEU A 188 -9.28 19.35 13.00
C LEU A 188 -10.66 18.90 13.53
N GLU A 189 -11.54 19.84 13.86
CA GLU A 189 -12.92 19.52 14.24
C GLU A 189 -13.66 18.83 13.09
N PHE A 190 -13.43 19.25 11.84
CA PHE A 190 -13.96 18.56 10.67
C PHE A 190 -13.47 17.11 10.58
N VAL A 191 -12.15 16.87 10.75
CA VAL A 191 -11.58 15.51 10.75
C VAL A 191 -12.21 14.67 11.86
N LYS A 192 -12.41 15.23 13.04
CA LYS A 192 -13.07 14.54 14.16
C LYS A 192 -14.50 14.14 13.79
N GLN A 193 -15.30 15.07 13.25
CA GLN A 193 -16.69 14.78 12.82
C GLN A 193 -16.74 13.72 11.71
N MET A 194 -15.77 13.72 10.79
CA MET A 194 -15.64 12.68 9.77
C MET A 194 -15.40 11.30 10.42
N PHE A 195 -14.51 11.22 11.40
CA PHE A 195 -14.24 9.98 12.13
C PHE A 195 -15.41 9.55 13.02
N GLU A 196 -16.18 10.47 13.58
CA GLU A 196 -17.45 10.15 14.29
C GLU A 196 -18.47 9.45 13.38
N ASN A 197 -18.43 9.74 12.06
CA ASN A 197 -19.23 9.07 11.03
C ASN A 197 -18.55 7.84 10.43
N THR A 198 -17.39 7.41 10.97
CA THR A 198 -16.61 6.28 10.48
C THR A 198 -16.76 5.07 11.40
N PRO A 199 -17.73 4.17 11.13
CA PRO A 199 -18.01 3.03 12.02
C PRO A 199 -16.95 1.92 11.93
N VAL A 200 -16.10 1.92 10.91
CA VAL A 200 -15.06 0.91 10.66
C VAL A 200 -13.82 1.60 10.12
N GLN A 201 -12.68 1.29 10.75
CA GLN A 201 -11.35 1.64 10.29
C GLN A 201 -10.53 0.35 10.11
N ASP A 202 -10.44 -0.12 8.88
CA ASP A 202 -9.71 -1.34 8.55
C ASP A 202 -8.18 -1.12 8.58
N ALA A 203 -7.40 -2.20 8.62
CA ALA A 203 -5.94 -2.10 8.69
C ALA A 203 -5.32 -1.51 7.41
N SER A 204 -5.88 -1.80 6.24
CA SER A 204 -5.35 -1.35 4.95
C SER A 204 -6.43 -0.72 4.05
N ALA A 205 -6.00 0.01 3.01
CA ALA A 205 -6.91 0.57 2.00
C ALA A 205 -7.68 -0.53 1.26
N ARG A 206 -7.02 -1.66 0.96
CA ARG A 206 -7.66 -2.80 0.30
C ARG A 206 -8.72 -3.46 1.18
N ASP A 207 -8.48 -3.59 2.48
CA ASP A 207 -9.46 -4.12 3.43
C ASP A 207 -10.69 -3.18 3.52
N SER A 208 -10.46 -1.87 3.55
CA SER A 208 -11.55 -0.88 3.52
C SER A 208 -12.38 -0.94 2.24
N LEU A 209 -11.74 -1.17 1.08
CA LEU A 209 -12.46 -1.41 -0.17
C LEU A 209 -13.31 -2.69 -0.06
N GLN A 210 -12.77 -3.78 0.48
CA GLN A 210 -13.53 -5.03 0.66
C GLN A 210 -14.71 -4.84 1.64
N THR A 211 -14.50 -4.13 2.74
CA THR A 211 -15.54 -3.76 3.69
C THR A 211 -16.64 -2.95 2.99
N PHE A 212 -16.25 -1.97 2.16
CA PHE A 212 -17.18 -1.15 1.41
C PHE A 212 -17.93 -1.99 0.37
N VAL A 213 -17.29 -2.70 -0.55
CA VAL A 213 -17.98 -3.52 -1.55
C VAL A 213 -18.82 -4.64 -0.93
N GLY A 214 -18.43 -5.10 0.27
CA GLY A 214 -19.21 -6.02 1.11
C GLY A 214 -20.52 -5.43 1.68
N GLY A 215 -20.81 -4.15 1.42
CA GLY A 215 -22.07 -3.50 1.76
C GLY A 215 -22.06 -2.61 3.01
N LYS A 216 -20.90 -2.34 3.60
CA LYS A 216 -20.75 -1.42 4.73
C LYS A 216 -20.49 0.00 4.25
N GLY A 217 -21.06 0.98 4.95
CA GLY A 217 -20.88 2.40 4.67
C GLY A 217 -21.56 2.89 3.39
N ASP A 218 -21.66 4.19 3.28
CA ASP A 218 -22.21 4.90 2.10
C ASP A 218 -21.10 5.43 1.20
N VAL A 219 -19.94 5.77 1.80
CA VAL A 219 -18.78 6.34 1.15
C VAL A 219 -17.51 5.66 1.65
N LEU A 220 -16.60 5.37 0.73
CA LEU A 220 -15.22 4.99 1.06
C LEU A 220 -14.30 6.14 0.60
N ILE A 221 -13.52 6.70 1.52
CA ILE A 221 -12.42 7.60 1.16
C ILE A 221 -11.24 6.73 0.75
N SER A 222 -10.78 6.88 -0.49
CA SER A 222 -9.73 6.03 -1.05
C SER A 222 -8.96 6.75 -2.16
N TYR A 223 -8.07 6.03 -2.81
CA TYR A 223 -7.33 6.48 -3.98
C TYR A 223 -8.19 6.36 -5.24
N GLU A 224 -7.96 7.25 -6.22
CA GLU A 224 -8.61 7.19 -7.53
C GLU A 224 -8.36 5.85 -8.24
N ASN A 225 -7.13 5.34 -8.22
CA ASN A 225 -6.79 4.06 -8.82
C ASN A 225 -7.52 2.88 -8.18
N GLU A 226 -7.78 2.89 -6.86
CA GLU A 226 -8.57 1.84 -6.18
C GLU A 226 -10.03 1.85 -6.66
N ALA A 227 -10.64 3.03 -6.79
CA ALA A 227 -12.00 3.15 -7.30
C ALA A 227 -12.09 2.67 -8.76
N ILE A 228 -11.11 3.02 -9.60
CA ILE A 228 -11.02 2.58 -11.00
C ILE A 228 -10.81 1.06 -11.07
N ALA A 229 -9.87 0.51 -10.29
CA ALA A 229 -9.61 -0.94 -10.24
C ALA A 229 -10.86 -1.72 -9.80
N ALA A 230 -11.58 -1.24 -8.80
CA ALA A 230 -12.83 -1.86 -8.37
C ALA A 230 -13.90 -1.86 -9.48
N GLN A 231 -14.05 -0.75 -10.22
CA GLN A 231 -14.96 -0.70 -11.38
C GLN A 231 -14.52 -1.66 -12.49
N GLN A 232 -13.23 -1.77 -12.75
CA GLN A 232 -12.68 -2.72 -13.73
C GLN A 232 -12.90 -4.18 -13.31
N ALA A 233 -12.86 -4.45 -12.01
CA ALA A 233 -13.20 -5.76 -11.44
C ALA A 233 -14.72 -6.07 -11.48
N GLY A 234 -15.54 -5.10 -11.88
CA GLY A 234 -16.99 -5.25 -12.02
C GLY A 234 -17.78 -4.92 -10.75
N GLU A 235 -17.15 -4.27 -9.77
CA GLU A 235 -17.85 -3.79 -8.58
C GLU A 235 -18.84 -2.68 -8.93
N ASP A 236 -20.02 -2.73 -8.32
CA ASP A 236 -21.13 -1.81 -8.62
C ASP A 236 -21.01 -0.52 -7.77
N ILE A 237 -19.97 0.25 -8.08
CA ILE A 237 -19.63 1.51 -7.43
C ILE A 237 -19.46 2.64 -8.45
N ASP A 238 -19.64 3.87 -8.00
CA ASP A 238 -19.19 5.08 -8.69
C ASP A 238 -18.13 5.78 -7.81
N TYR A 239 -17.46 6.81 -8.33
CA TYR A 239 -16.60 7.64 -7.50
C TYR A 239 -16.74 9.11 -7.85
N VAL A 240 -16.43 9.96 -6.88
CA VAL A 240 -16.43 11.41 -6.98
C VAL A 240 -15.05 11.93 -6.62
N ILE A 241 -14.49 12.80 -7.46
CA ILE A 241 -13.27 13.53 -7.15
C ILE A 241 -13.72 14.87 -6.55
N PRO A 242 -13.48 15.13 -5.25
CA PRO A 242 -13.85 16.42 -4.67
C PRO A 242 -13.02 17.55 -5.26
N ASP A 243 -13.59 18.75 -5.30
CA ASP A 243 -12.91 19.93 -5.84
C ASP A 243 -11.57 20.22 -5.14
N GLN A 244 -11.52 20.01 -3.81
CA GLN A 244 -10.31 20.12 -3.00
C GLN A 244 -9.84 18.71 -2.63
N THR A 245 -8.67 18.32 -3.10
CA THR A 245 -8.06 17.03 -2.76
C THR A 245 -6.54 17.10 -2.80
N ILE A 246 -5.88 16.08 -2.27
CA ILE A 246 -4.43 16.01 -2.21
C ILE A 246 -3.88 15.16 -3.34
N LEU A 247 -2.73 15.58 -3.90
CA LEU A 247 -1.92 14.74 -4.76
C LEU A 247 -1.24 13.66 -3.89
N ILE A 248 -1.44 12.42 -4.26
CA ILE A 248 -0.78 11.26 -3.68
C ILE A 248 0.46 10.94 -4.51
N GLU A 249 1.59 10.75 -3.85
CA GLU A 249 2.87 10.40 -4.46
C GLU A 249 3.40 9.14 -3.78
N ASN A 250 3.57 8.06 -4.56
CA ASN A 250 3.94 6.76 -4.01
C ASN A 250 5.41 6.43 -4.29
N PRO A 251 6.24 6.25 -3.24
CA PRO A 251 7.65 5.97 -3.36
C PRO A 251 7.95 4.50 -3.65
N VAL A 252 9.09 4.27 -4.30
CA VAL A 252 9.72 2.96 -4.42
C VAL A 252 11.22 3.07 -4.13
N ALA A 253 11.73 2.21 -3.28
CA ALA A 253 13.13 2.15 -2.91
C ALA A 253 13.70 0.73 -3.05
N VAL A 254 14.99 0.64 -3.33
CA VAL A 254 15.77 -0.60 -3.30
C VAL A 254 16.52 -0.64 -1.97
N THR A 255 16.57 -1.81 -1.33
CA THR A 255 17.30 -1.99 -0.07
C THR A 255 18.81 -2.10 -0.32
N GLU A 256 19.63 -1.81 0.70
CA GLU A 256 21.09 -1.84 0.59
C GLU A 256 21.65 -3.24 0.29
N ASP A 257 21.01 -4.29 0.80
CA ASP A 257 21.42 -5.69 0.64
C ASP A 257 20.72 -6.40 -0.53
N ALA A 258 19.96 -5.66 -1.38
CA ALA A 258 19.20 -6.20 -2.48
C ALA A 258 20.04 -6.90 -3.54
N ASP A 259 19.47 -7.90 -4.22
CA ASP A 259 20.03 -8.43 -5.46
C ASP A 259 20.25 -7.29 -6.47
N PRO A 260 21.37 -7.26 -7.18
CA PRO A 260 21.64 -6.21 -8.19
C PRO A 260 20.56 -6.04 -9.26
N LYS A 261 19.73 -7.05 -9.48
CA LYS A 261 18.59 -6.97 -10.39
C LYS A 261 17.42 -6.12 -9.88
N ALA A 262 17.37 -5.84 -8.56
CA ALA A 262 16.36 -4.96 -7.97
C ALA A 262 16.44 -3.54 -8.52
N GLN A 263 17.65 -3.03 -8.74
CA GLN A 263 17.83 -1.71 -9.36
C GLN A 263 17.30 -1.69 -10.81
N ALA A 264 17.54 -2.75 -11.57
CA ALA A 264 17.02 -2.83 -12.93
C ALA A 264 15.48 -2.89 -12.95
N PHE A 265 14.87 -3.61 -12.01
CA PHE A 265 13.42 -3.59 -11.86
C PHE A 265 12.90 -2.22 -11.46
N ARG A 266 13.52 -1.56 -10.47
CA ARG A 266 13.18 -0.19 -10.09
C ARG A 266 13.24 0.76 -11.29
N ASP A 267 14.32 0.69 -12.06
CA ASP A 267 14.49 1.54 -13.26
C ASP A 267 13.43 1.24 -14.33
N PHE A 268 13.01 -0.02 -14.44
CA PHE A 268 11.92 -0.41 -15.35
C PHE A 268 10.59 0.24 -14.98
N LEU A 269 10.29 0.44 -13.67
CA LEU A 269 9.06 1.10 -13.22
C LEU A 269 8.91 2.53 -13.77
N PHE A 270 10.02 3.20 -14.11
CA PHE A 270 10.03 4.53 -14.71
C PHE A 270 9.99 4.54 -16.24
N THR A 271 9.93 3.38 -16.88
CA THR A 271 9.80 3.28 -18.35
C THR A 271 8.38 3.62 -18.82
N GLU A 272 8.27 3.97 -20.11
CA GLU A 272 6.95 4.22 -20.70
C GLU A 272 6.06 2.97 -20.63
N GLU A 273 6.62 1.78 -20.78
CA GLU A 273 5.88 0.51 -20.73
C GLU A 273 5.24 0.30 -19.34
N ALA A 274 6.02 0.36 -18.26
CA ALA A 274 5.52 0.21 -16.90
C ALA A 274 4.51 1.32 -16.54
N GLN A 275 4.78 2.56 -16.96
CA GLN A 275 3.91 3.69 -16.70
C GLN A 275 2.56 3.60 -17.44
N ARG A 276 2.51 2.95 -18.61
CA ARG A 276 1.24 2.63 -19.30
C ARG A 276 0.46 1.56 -18.54
N ILE A 277 1.12 0.54 -17.99
CA ILE A 277 0.45 -0.47 -17.16
C ILE A 277 -0.14 0.21 -15.90
N TYR A 278 0.63 1.06 -15.21
CA TYR A 278 0.09 1.83 -14.09
C TYR A 278 -1.12 2.68 -14.48
N GLN A 279 -1.05 3.37 -15.64
CA GLN A 279 -2.16 4.16 -16.17
C GLN A 279 -3.41 3.31 -16.43
N GLU A 280 -3.26 2.13 -17.00
CA GLU A 280 -4.36 1.18 -17.26
C GLU A 280 -5.02 0.70 -15.97
N LYS A 281 -4.26 0.64 -14.88
CA LYS A 281 -4.77 0.34 -13.53
C LYS A 281 -5.28 1.57 -12.77
N GLY A 282 -5.39 2.72 -13.43
CA GLY A 282 -5.98 3.93 -12.86
C GLY A 282 -5.01 4.85 -12.13
N TYR A 283 -3.71 4.55 -12.12
CA TYR A 283 -2.71 5.47 -11.58
C TYR A 283 -2.46 6.63 -12.54
N ARG A 284 -2.15 7.79 -11.97
CA ARG A 284 -1.70 8.96 -12.73
C ARG A 284 -0.21 8.81 -13.04
N PRO A 285 0.19 8.69 -14.33
CA PRO A 285 1.59 8.50 -14.69
C PRO A 285 2.45 9.69 -14.28
N ILE A 286 3.70 9.41 -13.85
CA ILE A 286 4.69 10.47 -13.58
C ILE A 286 5.33 11.00 -14.86
N LEU A 287 5.31 10.23 -15.95
CA LEU A 287 5.79 10.68 -17.25
C LEU A 287 4.81 11.70 -17.81
N LYS A 288 5.27 12.95 -17.98
CA LYS A 288 4.44 14.07 -18.42
C LYS A 288 3.66 13.76 -19.70
N GLN A 289 4.26 13.08 -20.67
CA GLN A 289 3.58 12.76 -21.92
C GLN A 289 2.37 11.85 -21.66
N LEU A 290 2.53 10.80 -20.86
CA LEU A 290 1.45 9.87 -20.54
C LEU A 290 0.39 10.52 -19.66
N HIS A 291 0.82 11.38 -18.72
CA HIS A 291 -0.09 12.16 -17.90
C HIS A 291 -1.00 13.06 -18.78
N ASP A 292 -0.42 13.75 -19.77
CA ASP A 292 -1.17 14.60 -20.68
C ASP A 292 -2.12 13.78 -21.60
N GLU A 293 -1.74 12.57 -21.99
CA GLU A 293 -2.54 11.63 -22.80
C GLU A 293 -3.71 11.02 -22.01
N ALA A 294 -3.50 10.75 -20.72
CA ALA A 294 -4.43 10.00 -19.86
C ALA A 294 -5.76 10.72 -19.59
N ASN A 295 -5.81 12.04 -19.77
CA ASN A 295 -6.97 12.90 -19.52
C ASN A 295 -7.58 12.75 -18.10
N PHE A 296 -6.75 12.43 -17.09
CA PHE A 296 -7.20 12.51 -15.72
C PHE A 296 -7.64 13.92 -15.38
N PRO A 297 -8.83 14.13 -14.80
CA PRO A 297 -9.28 15.47 -14.43
C PRO A 297 -8.37 16.05 -13.35
N THR A 298 -7.95 17.31 -13.52
CA THR A 298 -7.21 18.03 -12.47
C THR A 298 -8.23 18.73 -11.58
N PRO A 299 -8.32 18.34 -10.29
CA PRO A 299 -9.22 18.99 -9.33
C PRO A 299 -8.87 20.47 -9.21
N PRO A 300 -9.87 21.39 -9.18
CA PRO A 300 -9.62 22.84 -9.12
C PRO A 300 -8.80 23.27 -7.89
N GLY A 301 -8.98 22.60 -6.77
CA GLY A 301 -8.30 22.84 -5.51
C GLY A 301 -7.30 21.74 -5.16
N LEU A 302 -6.64 21.13 -6.15
CA LEU A 302 -5.57 20.15 -5.90
C LEU A 302 -4.43 20.81 -5.13
N PHE A 303 -3.96 20.13 -4.07
CA PHE A 303 -2.83 20.56 -3.28
C PHE A 303 -1.87 19.39 -3.00
N GLU A 304 -0.68 19.73 -2.57
CA GLU A 304 0.40 18.79 -2.26
C GLU A 304 0.73 18.81 -0.76
N ILE A 305 1.33 17.76 -0.25
CA ILE A 305 1.74 17.66 1.16
C ILE A 305 2.72 18.77 1.57
N GLY A 306 3.51 19.27 0.63
CA GLY A 306 4.41 20.39 0.81
C GLY A 306 3.73 21.67 1.33
N LYS A 307 2.42 21.86 1.07
CA LYS A 307 1.61 22.94 1.64
C LYS A 307 1.60 22.97 3.16
N PHE A 308 1.74 21.82 3.79
CA PHE A 308 1.73 21.65 5.25
C PHE A 308 3.14 21.54 5.85
N GLY A 309 4.17 21.66 5.00
CA GLY A 309 5.58 21.60 5.40
C GLY A 309 6.26 20.25 5.13
N GLY A 310 5.64 19.39 4.33
CA GLY A 310 6.16 18.06 3.97
C GLY A 310 5.83 17.00 5.00
N TRP A 311 6.16 15.76 4.65
CA TRP A 311 5.83 14.61 5.49
C TRP A 311 6.53 14.60 6.85
N ASP A 312 7.78 15.06 6.97
CA ASP A 312 8.50 15.11 8.25
C ASP A 312 7.72 15.89 9.31
N LYS A 313 7.26 17.08 8.91
CA LYS A 313 6.47 17.92 9.79
C LYS A 313 5.09 17.32 10.05
N VAL A 314 4.42 16.85 9.01
CA VAL A 314 3.07 16.28 9.13
C VAL A 314 3.09 15.01 9.98
N SER A 315 4.07 14.12 9.83
CA SER A 315 4.19 12.92 10.64
C SER A 315 4.33 13.25 12.12
N SER A 316 5.18 14.22 12.46
CA SER A 316 5.39 14.62 13.86
C SER A 316 4.21 15.38 14.46
N GLU A 317 3.55 16.26 13.70
CA GLU A 317 2.45 17.09 14.23
C GLU A 317 1.11 16.37 14.27
N PHE A 318 0.85 15.47 13.30
CA PHE A 318 -0.46 14.85 13.13
C PHE A 318 -0.49 13.37 13.54
N PHE A 319 0.56 12.61 13.26
CA PHE A 319 0.58 11.16 13.34
C PHE A 319 1.59 10.61 14.36
N ASP A 320 2.20 11.46 15.20
CA ASP A 320 2.91 10.98 16.38
C ASP A 320 1.93 10.21 17.27
N PRO A 321 2.21 8.93 17.63
CA PRO A 321 1.23 8.11 18.32
C PRO A 321 0.90 8.57 19.75
N GLU A 322 1.76 9.38 20.38
CA GLU A 322 1.56 9.85 21.75
C GLU A 322 0.95 11.27 21.82
N ASN A 323 1.34 12.15 20.88
CA ASN A 323 1.03 13.57 20.96
C ASN A 323 0.49 14.18 19.66
N GLY A 324 0.33 13.37 18.61
CA GLY A 324 -0.19 13.81 17.32
C GLY A 324 -1.63 14.31 17.39
N LYS A 325 -1.96 15.30 16.59
CA LYS A 325 -3.33 15.87 16.54
C LYS A 325 -4.37 14.81 16.17
N VAL A 326 -4.03 13.90 15.24
CA VAL A 326 -4.91 12.80 14.83
C VAL A 326 -4.94 11.69 15.87
N ALA A 327 -3.80 11.39 16.52
CA ALA A 327 -3.77 10.43 17.62
C ALA A 327 -4.70 10.87 18.76
N THR A 328 -4.68 12.15 19.12
CA THR A 328 -5.58 12.70 20.14
C THR A 328 -7.07 12.53 19.75
N ILE A 329 -7.41 12.78 18.48
CA ILE A 329 -8.79 12.59 17.99
C ILE A 329 -9.20 11.12 18.07
N GLU A 330 -8.34 10.21 17.58
CA GLU A 330 -8.63 8.76 17.58
C GLU A 330 -8.75 8.19 19.00
N GLU A 331 -7.89 8.62 19.94
CA GLU A 331 -7.99 8.23 21.34
C GLU A 331 -9.31 8.70 21.98
N GLU A 332 -9.76 9.94 21.70
CA GLU A 332 -11.06 10.43 22.15
C GLU A 332 -12.22 9.60 21.63
N LEU A 333 -12.09 9.02 20.44
CA LEU A 333 -13.08 8.14 19.81
C LEU A 333 -12.91 6.66 20.19
N GLY A 334 -11.87 6.33 20.96
CA GLY A 334 -11.59 4.98 21.45
C GLY A 334 -10.95 4.05 20.42
N VAL A 335 -10.28 4.62 19.40
CA VAL A 335 -9.56 3.90 18.35
C VAL A 335 -8.07 3.78 18.73
N ALA A 336 -7.46 2.64 18.42
CA ALA A 336 -6.04 2.41 18.70
C ALA A 336 -5.13 3.26 17.80
N THR A 337 -4.12 3.89 18.42
CA THR A 337 -3.10 4.73 17.78
C THR A 337 -1.72 4.08 17.73
N SER A 338 -1.59 2.86 18.24
CA SER A 338 -0.38 2.03 18.20
C SER A 338 -0.75 0.58 17.95
N ASP A 339 0.16 -0.17 17.33
CA ASP A 339 0.09 -1.64 17.16
C ASP A 339 0.22 -2.39 18.49
#